data_d0d8750e520eac8c347588efd31985fb
#
_entry.id   d0d8750e520eac8c347588efd31985fb
#
_cell.length_a   1.000
_cell.length_b   1.000
_cell.length_c   1.000
_cell.angle_alpha   90.00
_cell.angle_beta   90.00
_cell.angle_gamma   90.00
#
_symmetry.space_group_name_H-M   'P 1'
#
loop_
_entity.id
_entity.type
_entity.pdbx_description
1 polymer ?
#
loop_
_entity_poly.entity_id
_entity_poly.type
_entity_poly.pdbx_seq_one_letter_code
_entity_poly.pdbx_strand_id
1 'polypeptide(L)'
;MIKTRGLTGSEALLRVLDHMGIDHIFSSPGSEWAPVWEILAKPLQPSESQPSYLSSRHEELTVAMASGYAKASGKLPAVLLHGTVGSLHATMALRGALHEQVPMVVFAGESIAFG
;
A
#
# COMPACT_ATOMS: atom_id res chain seq x y z
N MET A 1 -10.59 -16.98 -8.92
CA MET A 1 -11.40 -15.77 -9.20
C MET A 1 -11.78 -15.12 -7.86
N ILE A 2 -11.38 -13.89 -7.64
CA ILE A 2 -11.68 -13.16 -6.40
C ILE A 2 -13.15 -12.73 -6.41
N LYS A 3 -13.93 -13.15 -5.41
CA LYS A 3 -15.31 -12.67 -5.24
C LYS A 3 -15.26 -11.30 -4.55
N THR A 4 -15.51 -10.24 -5.29
CA THR A 4 -15.54 -8.86 -4.78
C THR A 4 -16.97 -8.31 -4.61
N ARG A 5 -18.00 -9.07 -4.98
CA ARG A 5 -19.38 -8.62 -4.90
C ARG A 5 -19.84 -8.51 -3.44
N GLY A 6 -20.29 -7.33 -3.06
CA GLY A 6 -20.72 -7.02 -1.69
C GLY A 6 -19.62 -6.55 -0.75
N LEU A 7 -18.38 -6.37 -1.25
CA LEU A 7 -17.28 -5.79 -0.50
C LEU A 7 -17.23 -4.27 -0.66
N THR A 8 -16.74 -3.57 0.36
CA THR A 8 -16.30 -2.18 0.22
C THR A 8 -15.04 -2.11 -0.64
N GLY A 9 -14.72 -0.92 -1.16
CA GLY A 9 -13.50 -0.72 -1.95
C GLY A 9 -12.23 -1.09 -1.16
N SER A 10 -12.19 -0.76 0.13
CA SER A 10 -11.05 -1.08 1.00
C SER A 10 -10.91 -2.58 1.27
N GLU A 11 -12.01 -3.28 1.47
CA GLU A 11 -12.00 -4.75 1.60
C GLU A 11 -11.55 -5.41 0.30
N ALA A 12 -12.04 -4.93 -0.84
CA ALA A 12 -11.65 -5.43 -2.14
C ALA A 12 -10.14 -5.21 -2.39
N LEU A 13 -9.62 -4.02 -2.07
CA LEU A 13 -8.19 -3.71 -2.18
C LEU A 13 -7.35 -4.69 -1.37
N LEU A 14 -7.64 -4.84 -0.08
CA LEU A 14 -6.84 -5.72 0.79
C LEU A 14 -6.90 -7.19 0.34
N ARG A 15 -8.05 -7.67 -0.11
CA ARG A 15 -8.16 -9.03 -0.68
C ARG A 15 -7.36 -9.20 -1.97
N VAL A 16 -7.30 -8.18 -2.82
CA VAL A 16 -6.48 -8.23 -4.03
C VAL A 16 -5.00 -8.29 -3.66
N LEU A 17 -4.55 -7.47 -2.71
CA LEU A 17 -3.17 -7.48 -2.24
C LEU A 17 -2.78 -8.85 -1.66
N ASP A 18 -3.62 -9.42 -0.80
CA ASP A 18 -3.43 -10.75 -0.24
C ASP A 18 -3.36 -11.82 -1.34
N HIS A 19 -4.28 -11.78 -2.31
CA HIS A 19 -4.27 -12.70 -3.45
C HIS A 19 -3.02 -12.58 -4.34
N MET A 20 -2.43 -11.39 -4.42
CA MET A 20 -1.17 -11.16 -5.11
C MET A 20 0.05 -11.64 -4.31
N GLY A 21 -0.16 -12.15 -3.09
CA GLY A 21 0.92 -12.56 -2.19
C GLY A 21 1.67 -11.39 -1.55
N ILE A 22 1.05 -10.21 -1.53
CA ILE A 22 1.62 -9.02 -0.87
C ILE A 22 1.35 -9.13 0.62
N ASP A 23 2.40 -9.33 1.39
CA ASP A 23 2.34 -9.51 2.84
C ASP A 23 2.73 -8.26 3.64
N HIS A 24 3.20 -7.20 2.96
CA HIS A 24 3.57 -5.94 3.60
C HIS A 24 3.07 -4.73 2.81
N ILE A 25 2.46 -3.80 3.55
CA ILE A 25 2.08 -2.47 3.08
C ILE A 25 2.97 -1.44 3.79
N PHE A 26 3.67 -0.64 3.04
CA PHE A 26 4.43 0.51 3.53
C PHE A 26 3.63 1.78 3.23
N SER A 27 3.48 2.67 4.20
CA SER A 27 2.65 3.86 4.01
C SER A 27 3.21 5.09 4.72
N SER A 28 3.14 6.24 4.05
CA SER A 28 3.11 7.54 4.70
C SER A 28 1.65 7.95 4.77
N PRO A 29 1.05 7.91 5.98
CA PRO A 29 -0.40 7.93 6.09
C PRO A 29 -1.00 9.31 5.77
N GLY A 30 -2.05 9.30 4.99
CA GLY A 30 -3.00 10.39 4.78
C GLY A 30 -4.42 9.95 5.14
N SER A 31 -5.30 10.87 5.46
CA SER A 31 -6.66 10.59 5.93
C SER A 31 -7.52 9.83 4.91
N GLU A 32 -7.19 9.88 3.65
CA GLU A 32 -7.85 9.15 2.56
C GLU A 32 -7.74 7.62 2.73
N TRP A 33 -6.76 7.15 3.50
CA TRP A 33 -6.55 5.72 3.78
C TRP A 33 -7.31 5.22 5.02
N ALA A 34 -8.04 6.10 5.73
CA ALA A 34 -8.80 5.73 6.93
C ALA A 34 -9.71 4.51 6.72
N PRO A 35 -10.45 4.35 5.59
CA PRO A 35 -11.25 3.15 5.37
C PRO A 35 -10.44 1.85 5.27
N VAL A 36 -9.19 1.92 4.84
CA VAL A 36 -8.27 0.76 4.83
C VAL A 36 -7.84 0.43 6.25
N TRP A 37 -7.49 1.42 7.06
CA TRP A 37 -7.12 1.21 8.47
C TRP A 37 -8.26 0.60 9.29
N GLU A 38 -9.49 1.03 9.04
CA GLU A 38 -10.67 0.45 9.69
C GLU A 38 -10.81 -1.05 9.43
N ILE A 39 -10.47 -1.51 8.22
CA ILE A 39 -10.49 -2.94 7.91
C ILE A 39 -9.30 -3.66 8.57
N LEU A 40 -8.10 -3.09 8.49
CA LEU A 40 -6.90 -3.67 9.09
C LEU A 40 -7.00 -3.79 10.62
N ALA A 41 -7.78 -2.92 11.27
CA ALA A 41 -8.00 -2.96 12.72
C ALA A 41 -9.02 -4.03 13.16
N LYS A 42 -9.77 -4.63 12.24
CA LYS A 42 -10.74 -5.69 12.58
C LYS A 42 -10.01 -6.98 12.97
N PRO A 43 -10.54 -7.72 13.96
CA PRO A 43 -10.04 -9.06 14.27
C PRO A 43 -10.15 -9.98 13.06
N LEU A 44 -9.08 -10.68 12.75
CA LEU A 44 -9.07 -11.70 11.68
C LEU A 44 -9.77 -12.97 12.14
N GLN A 45 -10.51 -13.60 11.23
CA GLN A 45 -10.96 -14.97 11.42
C GLN A 45 -9.78 -15.95 11.25
N PRO A 46 -9.82 -17.14 11.83
CA PRO A 46 -8.70 -18.08 11.78
C PRO A 46 -8.21 -18.47 10.37
N SER A 47 -9.08 -18.32 9.36
CA SER A 47 -8.78 -18.61 7.96
C SER A 47 -8.42 -17.38 7.12
N GLU A 48 -8.38 -16.21 7.74
CA GLU A 48 -8.10 -14.96 7.05
C GLU A 48 -6.64 -14.54 7.26
N SER A 49 -6.08 -13.93 6.24
CA SER A 49 -4.80 -13.25 6.28
C SER A 49 -4.97 -11.80 5.83
N GLN A 50 -4.06 -10.96 6.26
CA GLN A 50 -3.98 -9.59 5.77
C GLN A 50 -2.53 -9.12 5.79
N PRO A 51 -2.16 -8.19 4.90
CA PRO A 51 -0.83 -7.61 4.90
C PRO A 51 -0.49 -6.89 6.20
N SER A 52 0.75 -7.01 6.65
CA SER A 52 1.30 -6.21 7.74
C SER A 52 1.42 -4.75 7.29
N TYR A 53 0.91 -3.82 8.09
CA TYR A 53 0.94 -2.40 7.79
C TYR A 53 2.06 -1.70 8.56
N LEU A 54 2.98 -1.08 7.82
CA LEU A 54 4.10 -0.31 8.37
C LEU A 54 3.99 1.15 7.94
N SER A 55 3.83 2.03 8.92
CA SER A 55 3.82 3.46 8.65
C SER A 55 5.21 4.07 8.77
N SER A 56 5.49 5.05 7.95
CA SER A 56 6.67 5.90 8.02
C SER A 56 6.26 7.36 8.20
N ARG A 57 7.24 8.23 8.40
CA ARG A 57 7.01 9.66 8.62
C ARG A 57 7.18 10.51 7.36
N HIS A 58 7.52 9.89 6.24
CA HIS A 58 7.75 10.58 4.98
C HIS A 58 7.62 9.62 3.81
N GLU A 59 7.07 10.08 2.69
CA GLU A 59 6.77 9.26 1.54
C GLU A 59 8.02 8.70 0.87
N GLU A 60 9.09 9.49 0.81
CA GLU A 60 10.38 9.03 0.28
C GLU A 60 10.94 7.88 1.11
N LEU A 61 10.84 7.98 2.46
CA LEU A 61 11.23 6.90 3.36
C LEU A 61 10.36 5.66 3.16
N THR A 62 9.05 5.84 2.96
CA THR A 62 8.12 4.74 2.66
C THR A 62 8.58 3.93 1.45
N VAL A 63 8.89 4.61 0.35
CA VAL A 63 9.36 3.97 -0.89
C VAL A 63 10.73 3.30 -0.67
N ALA A 64 11.64 3.95 0.08
CA ALA A 64 12.95 3.38 0.40
C ALA A 64 12.82 2.09 1.23
N MET A 65 11.93 2.06 2.23
CA MET A 65 11.64 0.87 3.04
C MET A 65 11.08 -0.26 2.17
N ALA A 66 10.11 0.04 1.31
CA ALA A 66 9.55 -0.93 0.36
C ALA A 66 10.61 -1.47 -0.60
N SER A 67 11.50 -0.60 -1.09
CA SER A 67 12.62 -1.00 -1.96
C SER A 67 13.58 -1.95 -1.24
N GLY A 68 13.96 -1.62 -0.01
CA GLY A 68 14.81 -2.49 0.81
C GLY A 68 14.16 -3.85 1.07
N TYR A 69 12.88 -3.85 1.41
CA TYR A 69 12.10 -5.08 1.60
C TYR A 69 12.07 -5.95 0.34
N ALA A 70 11.73 -5.36 -0.81
CA ALA A 70 11.66 -6.09 -2.09
C ALA A 70 13.01 -6.72 -2.46
N LYS A 71 14.11 -5.96 -2.30
CA LYS A 71 15.47 -6.45 -2.58
C LYS A 71 15.88 -7.59 -1.64
N ALA A 72 15.56 -7.47 -0.36
CA ALA A 72 15.99 -8.46 0.64
C ALA A 72 15.15 -9.73 0.62
N SER A 73 13.83 -9.61 0.40
CA SER A 73 12.89 -10.73 0.47
C SER A 73 12.59 -11.38 -0.87
N GLY A 74 12.81 -10.67 -1.98
CA GLY A 74 12.36 -11.08 -3.31
C GLY A 74 10.83 -11.01 -3.50
N LYS A 75 10.10 -10.39 -2.54
CA LYS A 75 8.63 -10.28 -2.58
C LYS A 75 8.19 -8.93 -3.08
N LEU A 76 6.95 -8.86 -3.57
CA LEU A 76 6.30 -7.64 -4.03
C LEU A 76 5.66 -6.89 -2.85
N PRO A 77 6.12 -5.69 -2.47
CA PRO A 77 5.44 -4.86 -1.48
C PRO A 77 4.36 -3.98 -2.11
N ALA A 78 3.39 -3.54 -1.28
CA ALA A 78 2.52 -2.42 -1.59
C ALA A 78 3.00 -1.14 -0.89
N VAL A 79 2.79 -0.01 -1.55
CA VAL A 79 3.08 1.33 -1.04
C VAL A 79 1.81 2.17 -1.13
N LEU A 80 1.39 2.76 0.00
CA LEU A 80 0.27 3.68 0.05
C LEU A 80 0.78 5.08 0.36
N LEU A 81 0.55 6.01 -0.55
CA LEU A 81 1.00 7.40 -0.45
C LEU A 81 -0.19 8.33 -0.22
N HIS A 82 0.04 9.39 0.54
CA HIS A 82 -0.90 10.50 0.62
C HIS A 82 -1.15 11.09 -0.77
N GLY A 83 -2.32 11.63 -0.98
CA GLY A 83 -2.73 12.29 -2.24
C GLY A 83 -1.71 13.32 -2.70
N THR A 84 -1.93 13.98 -3.77
CA THR A 84 -1.03 14.94 -4.48
C THR A 84 0.35 15.22 -3.83
N VAL A 85 0.36 15.73 -2.60
CA VAL A 85 1.60 16.13 -1.90
C VAL A 85 2.50 14.91 -1.63
N GLY A 86 1.94 13.81 -1.14
CA GLY A 86 2.72 12.61 -0.84
C GLY A 86 3.29 11.95 -2.09
N SER A 87 2.53 11.95 -3.17
CA SER A 87 3.01 11.45 -4.47
C SER A 87 4.17 12.27 -5.00
N LEU A 88 4.11 13.60 -4.84
CA LEU A 88 5.21 14.49 -5.22
C LEU A 88 6.45 14.27 -4.35
N HIS A 89 6.29 14.11 -3.03
CA HIS A 89 7.39 13.80 -2.11
C HIS A 89 8.05 12.44 -2.42
N ALA A 90 7.30 11.46 -2.88
CA ALA A 90 7.83 10.14 -3.22
C ALA A 90 8.58 10.09 -4.56
N THR A 91 8.46 11.11 -5.40
CA THR A 91 8.89 11.06 -6.81
C THR A 91 10.35 10.64 -6.99
N MET A 92 11.27 11.18 -6.20
CA MET A 92 12.69 10.85 -6.32
C MET A 92 12.98 9.39 -5.93
N ALA A 93 12.37 8.92 -4.84
CA ALA A 93 12.55 7.53 -4.43
C ALA A 93 11.91 6.54 -5.42
N LEU A 94 10.75 6.87 -5.99
CA LEU A 94 10.12 6.08 -7.05
C LEU A 94 10.98 6.06 -8.32
N ARG A 95 11.59 7.19 -8.67
CA ARG A 95 12.53 7.27 -9.79
C ARG A 95 13.74 6.36 -9.55
N GLY A 96 14.28 6.36 -8.32
CA GLY A 96 15.36 5.46 -7.91
C GLY A 96 14.96 3.99 -8.01
N ALA A 97 13.81 3.62 -7.45
CA ALA A 97 13.28 2.25 -7.52
C ALA A 97 13.11 1.77 -8.98
N LEU A 98 12.61 2.64 -9.86
CA LEU A 98 12.48 2.35 -11.29
C LEU A 98 13.85 2.07 -11.95
N HIS A 99 14.86 2.91 -11.67
CA HIS A 99 16.21 2.69 -12.19
C HIS A 99 16.83 1.39 -11.71
N GLU A 100 16.58 1.03 -10.47
CA GLU A 100 17.09 -0.19 -9.86
C GLU A 100 16.23 -1.42 -10.17
N GLN A 101 15.16 -1.26 -10.97
CA GLN A 101 14.22 -2.31 -11.35
C GLN A 101 13.61 -3.04 -10.14
N VAL A 102 13.33 -2.28 -9.08
CA VAL A 102 12.71 -2.81 -7.86
C VAL A 102 11.19 -2.87 -8.03
N PRO A 103 10.57 -4.05 -7.96
CA PRO A 103 9.13 -4.18 -8.11
C PRO A 103 8.39 -3.69 -6.87
N MET A 104 7.33 -2.92 -7.06
CA MET A 104 6.38 -2.53 -6.02
C MET A 104 5.05 -2.12 -6.65
N VAL A 105 3.96 -2.26 -5.91
CA VAL A 105 2.65 -1.72 -6.30
C VAL A 105 2.43 -0.44 -5.52
N VAL A 106 2.21 0.66 -6.22
CA VAL A 106 2.06 1.99 -5.58
C VAL A 106 0.64 2.50 -5.79
N PHE A 107 0.02 2.90 -4.70
CA PHE A 107 -1.27 3.57 -4.69
C PHE A 107 -1.08 4.99 -4.17
N ALA A 108 -1.58 5.95 -4.91
CA ALA A 108 -1.70 7.33 -4.46
C ALA A 108 -3.18 7.60 -4.14
N GLY A 109 -3.44 8.08 -2.94
CA GLY A 109 -4.77 8.46 -2.54
C GLY A 109 -5.23 9.76 -3.22
N GLU A 110 -6.51 10.03 -3.15
CA GLU A 110 -7.10 11.31 -3.53
C GLU A 110 -8.19 11.68 -2.52
N SER A 111 -8.15 12.89 -2.03
CA SER A 111 -9.10 13.37 -1.03
C SER A 111 -10.20 14.27 -1.58
N ILE A 112 -10.10 14.68 -2.83
CA ILE A 112 -11.05 15.57 -3.48
C ILE A 112 -11.57 14.89 -4.75
N ALA A 113 -12.86 14.57 -4.75
CA ALA A 113 -13.54 14.20 -5.97
C ALA A 113 -13.81 15.46 -6.78
N PHE A 114 -13.20 15.59 -7.93
CA PHE A 114 -13.60 16.58 -8.93
C PHE A 114 -14.82 15.98 -9.66
N GLY A 115 -16.00 16.42 -9.23
CA GLY A 115 -17.27 16.14 -9.89
C GLY A 115 -17.55 17.17 -10.97
#